data_3b594ce53c910cb95f5cf22b46533729
#
_entry.id   3b594ce53c910cb95f5cf22b46533729
#
_cell.length_a   1.000
_cell.length_b   1.000
_cell.length_c   1.000
_cell.angle_alpha   90.00
_cell.angle_beta   90.00
_cell.angle_gamma   90.00
#
_symmetry.space_group_name_H-M   'P 1'
#
loop_
_entity.id
_entity.type
_entity.pdbx_description
1 polymer ?
#
loop_
_entity_poly.entity_id
_entity_poly.type
_entity_poly.pdbx_seq_one_letter_code
_entity_poly.pdbx_strand_id
1 'polypeptide(L)'
;VENIKVYSSLREALSDTNYSIGYTARLRDMSKQFSDNSKIISEIKNQKINDSIGVVFGGEASGLTNDHLSLITKCVTIDTHENFSSLNLSHAVNVFCYSLFSQVFKTEQLVDKNSEPHGSQNDLMYFFDHLEEELESRGFFQPEEKMPKMKQNLRNIFHRADLSEREIATLRGVVTVLTEYRKTKEI
;
A
#
# COMPACT_ATOMS: atom_id res chain seq x y z
N VAL A 1 -27.10 -15.22 -4.19
CA VAL A 1 -27.39 -16.57 -4.70
C VAL A 1 -28.54 -16.54 -5.71
N GLU A 2 -29.43 -15.54 -5.61
CA GLU A 2 -30.67 -15.47 -6.42
C GLU A 2 -30.42 -15.19 -7.92
N ASN A 3 -29.23 -14.72 -8.32
CA ASN A 3 -28.90 -14.34 -9.70
C ASN A 3 -27.88 -15.27 -10.37
N ILE A 4 -27.64 -16.47 -9.82
CA ILE A 4 -26.72 -17.44 -10.43
C ILE A 4 -27.36 -17.98 -11.71
N LYS A 5 -26.62 -17.86 -12.84
CA LYS A 5 -26.98 -18.49 -14.10
C LYS A 5 -26.02 -19.64 -14.35
N VAL A 6 -26.55 -20.74 -14.86
CA VAL A 6 -25.76 -21.91 -15.28
C VAL A 6 -25.76 -21.96 -16.81
N TYR A 7 -24.57 -22.07 -17.39
CA TYR A 7 -24.37 -22.12 -18.81
C TYR A 7 -23.78 -23.47 -19.22
N SER A 8 -24.07 -23.92 -20.43
CA SER A 8 -23.56 -25.17 -20.99
C SER A 8 -22.08 -25.09 -21.39
N SER A 9 -21.58 -23.87 -21.62
CA SER A 9 -20.20 -23.62 -22.04
C SER A 9 -19.70 -22.23 -21.61
N LEU A 10 -18.36 -22.09 -21.51
CA LEU A 10 -17.74 -20.81 -21.26
C LEU A 10 -18.04 -19.80 -22.39
N ARG A 11 -18.13 -20.26 -23.63
CA ARG A 11 -18.48 -19.42 -24.79
C ARG A 11 -19.85 -18.76 -24.61
N GLU A 12 -20.82 -19.55 -24.15
CA GLU A 12 -22.17 -19.04 -23.88
C GLU A 12 -22.15 -18.04 -22.69
N ALA A 13 -21.41 -18.36 -21.63
CA ALA A 13 -21.31 -17.50 -20.46
C ALA A 13 -20.65 -16.13 -20.76
N LEU A 14 -19.78 -16.06 -21.76
CA LEU A 14 -19.08 -14.84 -22.16
C LEU A 14 -19.75 -14.08 -23.30
N SER A 15 -20.86 -14.58 -23.86
CA SER A 15 -21.51 -14.00 -25.05
C SER A 15 -21.89 -12.52 -24.91
N ASP A 16 -22.27 -12.12 -23.70
CA ASP A 16 -22.73 -10.77 -23.38
C ASP A 16 -21.62 -9.88 -22.78
N THR A 17 -20.35 -10.32 -22.85
CA THR A 17 -19.22 -9.56 -22.35
C THR A 17 -18.42 -8.90 -23.47
N ASN A 18 -17.92 -7.68 -23.22
CA ASN A 18 -17.06 -6.96 -24.16
C ASN A 18 -15.58 -7.32 -23.97
N TYR A 19 -15.22 -7.71 -22.76
CA TYR A 19 -13.86 -8.03 -22.38
C TYR A 19 -13.85 -9.18 -21.38
N SER A 20 -12.87 -10.09 -21.51
CA SER A 20 -12.79 -11.24 -20.63
C SER A 20 -11.38 -11.43 -20.06
N ILE A 21 -11.32 -11.73 -18.78
CA ILE A 21 -10.10 -11.91 -18.00
C ILE A 21 -10.11 -13.31 -17.40
N GLY A 22 -9.02 -14.05 -17.59
CA GLY A 22 -8.90 -15.41 -17.03
C GLY A 22 -7.76 -15.50 -16.02
N TYR A 23 -8.06 -15.89 -14.80
CA TYR A 23 -7.07 -16.11 -13.76
C TYR A 23 -6.45 -17.51 -13.87
N THR A 24 -5.13 -17.57 -14.02
CA THR A 24 -4.38 -18.82 -14.14
C THR A 24 -3.03 -18.72 -13.44
N ALA A 25 -2.64 -19.78 -12.73
CA ALA A 25 -1.31 -19.89 -12.13
C ALA A 25 -0.25 -20.41 -13.14
N ARG A 26 -0.68 -20.93 -14.29
CA ARG A 26 0.22 -21.56 -15.26
C ARG A 26 0.52 -20.62 -16.40
N LEU A 27 1.77 -20.18 -16.50
CA LEU A 27 2.31 -19.55 -17.70
C LEU A 27 2.49 -20.67 -18.74
N ARG A 28 1.62 -20.72 -19.74
CA ARG A 28 1.71 -21.67 -20.83
C ARG A 28 2.26 -20.97 -22.06
N ASP A 29 2.98 -21.70 -22.93
CA ASP A 29 3.44 -21.23 -24.22
C ASP A 29 2.27 -20.96 -25.17
N MET A 30 1.51 -19.92 -24.89
CA MET A 30 0.46 -19.40 -25.75
C MET A 30 0.80 -17.98 -26.11
N SER A 31 0.51 -17.56 -27.34
CA SER A 31 0.65 -16.16 -27.82
C SER A 31 -0.34 -15.18 -27.17
N LYS A 32 -0.80 -15.49 -25.94
CA LYS A 32 -1.71 -14.68 -25.15
C LYS A 32 -0.97 -13.60 -24.36
N GLN A 33 -1.62 -12.46 -24.22
CA GLN A 33 -1.12 -11.42 -23.31
C GLN A 33 -1.34 -11.81 -21.87
N PHE A 34 -0.26 -11.80 -21.10
CA PHE A 34 -0.30 -11.99 -19.67
C PHE A 34 -0.15 -10.64 -18.94
N SER A 35 -0.81 -10.51 -17.82
CA SER A 35 -0.73 -9.35 -16.94
C SER A 35 -0.68 -9.81 -15.49
N ASP A 36 -0.10 -9.00 -14.63
CA ASP A 36 -0.26 -9.17 -13.19
C ASP A 36 -1.61 -8.61 -12.70
N ASN A 37 -1.98 -8.99 -11.48
CA ASN A 37 -3.26 -8.59 -10.89
C ASN A 37 -3.38 -7.06 -10.73
N SER A 38 -2.31 -6.37 -10.36
CA SER A 38 -2.35 -4.91 -10.12
C SER A 38 -2.58 -4.15 -11.43
N LYS A 39 -1.92 -4.58 -12.51
CA LYS A 39 -2.03 -3.96 -13.81
C LYS A 39 -3.41 -4.14 -14.42
N ILE A 40 -3.98 -5.35 -14.33
CA ILE A 40 -5.32 -5.60 -14.86
C ILE A 40 -6.40 -4.79 -14.13
N ILE A 41 -6.30 -4.63 -12.81
CA ILE A 41 -7.23 -3.81 -12.05
C ILE A 41 -7.15 -2.34 -12.47
N SER A 42 -5.94 -1.83 -12.75
CA SER A 42 -5.76 -0.48 -13.27
C SER A 42 -6.37 -0.32 -14.67
N GLU A 43 -6.27 -1.33 -15.51
CA GLU A 43 -6.91 -1.34 -16.83
C GLU A 43 -8.44 -1.34 -16.71
N ILE A 44 -9.01 -2.17 -15.82
CA ILE A 44 -10.46 -2.19 -15.54
C ILE A 44 -10.94 -0.81 -15.06
N LYS A 45 -10.19 -0.18 -14.16
CA LYS A 45 -10.52 1.16 -13.66
C LYS A 45 -10.58 2.21 -14.76
N ASN A 46 -9.69 2.09 -15.76
CA ASN A 46 -9.57 3.04 -16.85
C ASN A 46 -10.52 2.75 -18.02
N GLN A 47 -11.16 1.57 -18.04
CA GLN A 47 -12.17 1.24 -19.05
C GLN A 47 -13.45 2.04 -18.81
N LYS A 48 -14.13 2.40 -19.90
CA LYS A 48 -15.40 3.11 -19.82
C LYS A 48 -16.43 2.24 -19.10
N ILE A 49 -17.15 2.83 -18.16
CA ILE A 49 -18.13 2.20 -17.26
C ILE A 49 -19.20 1.34 -17.97
N ASN A 50 -19.34 1.47 -19.29
CA ASN A 50 -20.34 0.74 -20.08
C ASN A 50 -19.87 -0.63 -20.61
N ASP A 51 -18.61 -1.03 -20.39
CA ASP A 51 -18.11 -2.33 -20.85
C ASP A 51 -18.47 -3.42 -19.84
N SER A 52 -19.06 -4.49 -20.35
CA SER A 52 -19.30 -5.71 -19.57
C SER A 52 -18.03 -6.54 -19.55
N ILE A 53 -17.49 -6.77 -18.33
CA ILE A 53 -16.25 -7.52 -18.14
C ILE A 53 -16.54 -8.87 -17.51
N GLY A 54 -16.18 -9.94 -18.22
CA GLY A 54 -16.22 -11.31 -17.71
C GLY A 54 -14.91 -11.67 -17.00
N VAL A 55 -14.98 -12.05 -15.71
CA VAL A 55 -13.82 -12.55 -14.96
C VAL A 55 -13.97 -14.05 -14.73
N VAL A 56 -13.02 -14.81 -15.24
CA VAL A 56 -13.10 -16.27 -15.30
C VAL A 56 -12.04 -16.90 -14.40
N PHE A 57 -12.51 -17.79 -13.54
CA PHE A 57 -11.66 -18.62 -12.68
C PHE A 57 -11.88 -20.08 -13.04
N GLY A 58 -10.79 -20.85 -13.06
CA GLY A 58 -10.87 -22.29 -13.32
C GLY A 58 -11.28 -23.09 -12.10
N GLY A 59 -11.73 -24.30 -12.31
CA GLY A 59 -12.02 -25.25 -11.22
C GLY A 59 -10.76 -25.63 -10.42
N GLU A 60 -10.93 -26.06 -9.17
CA GLU A 60 -9.83 -26.37 -8.23
C GLU A 60 -8.87 -27.45 -8.74
N ALA A 61 -9.39 -28.47 -9.40
CA ALA A 61 -8.58 -29.63 -9.82
C ALA A 61 -7.67 -29.35 -11.04
N SER A 62 -8.17 -28.60 -12.04
CA SER A 62 -7.50 -28.47 -13.34
C SER A 62 -7.20 -27.03 -13.74
N GLY A 63 -7.80 -26.05 -13.08
CA GLY A 63 -7.76 -24.66 -13.48
C GLY A 63 -8.45 -24.41 -14.83
N LEU A 64 -8.02 -23.41 -15.58
CA LEU A 64 -8.48 -23.14 -16.94
C LEU A 64 -7.73 -24.04 -17.94
N THR A 65 -8.46 -24.67 -18.85
CA THR A 65 -7.89 -25.42 -19.97
C THR A 65 -7.40 -24.48 -21.07
N ASN A 66 -6.64 -25.02 -22.05
CA ASN A 66 -6.22 -24.22 -23.21
C ASN A 66 -7.41 -23.73 -24.04
N ASP A 67 -8.47 -24.54 -24.13
CA ASP A 67 -9.71 -24.17 -24.83
C ASP A 67 -10.39 -23.01 -24.11
N HIS A 68 -10.46 -23.04 -22.77
CA HIS A 68 -10.96 -21.90 -21.98
C HIS A 68 -10.12 -20.66 -22.20
N LEU A 69 -8.80 -20.76 -22.13
CA LEU A 69 -7.89 -19.65 -22.34
C LEU A 69 -7.99 -19.06 -23.75
N SER A 70 -8.30 -19.89 -24.77
CA SER A 70 -8.47 -19.41 -26.15
C SER A 70 -9.61 -18.41 -26.31
N LEU A 71 -10.65 -18.53 -25.47
CA LEU A 71 -11.83 -17.64 -25.47
C LEU A 71 -11.65 -16.37 -24.65
N ILE A 72 -10.58 -16.27 -23.87
CA ILE A 72 -10.33 -15.17 -22.95
C ILE A 72 -9.47 -14.11 -23.60
N THR A 73 -9.80 -12.82 -23.40
CA THR A 73 -9.06 -11.70 -23.98
C THR A 73 -7.67 -11.57 -23.37
N LYS A 74 -7.56 -11.64 -22.04
CA LYS A 74 -6.28 -11.47 -21.33
C LYS A 74 -6.17 -12.45 -20.16
N CYS A 75 -5.00 -13.07 -20.01
CA CYS A 75 -4.67 -13.94 -18.89
C CYS A 75 -4.03 -13.13 -17.76
N VAL A 76 -4.37 -13.46 -16.53
CA VAL A 76 -3.85 -12.81 -15.33
C VAL A 76 -3.27 -13.83 -14.38
N THR A 77 -2.12 -13.50 -13.82
CA THR A 77 -1.50 -14.25 -12.73
C THR A 77 -1.59 -13.44 -11.43
N ILE A 78 -1.75 -14.14 -10.33
CA ILE A 78 -1.57 -13.59 -8.98
C ILE A 78 -0.17 -13.99 -8.55
N ASP A 79 0.63 -13.01 -8.13
CA ASP A 79 1.98 -13.26 -7.63
C ASP A 79 1.92 -14.10 -6.35
N THR A 80 2.60 -15.24 -6.40
CA THR A 80 2.68 -16.21 -5.31
C THR A 80 4.11 -16.72 -5.20
N HIS A 81 4.41 -17.44 -4.13
CA HIS A 81 5.73 -18.04 -3.97
C HIS A 81 5.94 -19.13 -5.03
N GLU A 82 7.13 -19.22 -5.61
CA GLU A 82 7.47 -20.13 -6.72
C GLU A 82 7.10 -21.59 -6.44
N ASN A 83 7.30 -22.04 -5.19
CA ASN A 83 6.98 -23.41 -4.78
C ASN A 83 5.48 -23.65 -4.54
N PHE A 84 4.65 -22.60 -4.50
CA PHE A 84 3.22 -22.63 -4.21
C PHE A 84 2.46 -21.67 -5.12
N SER A 85 2.59 -21.88 -6.42
CA SER A 85 2.03 -20.97 -7.43
C SER A 85 0.49 -21.06 -7.57
N SER A 86 -0.14 -22.12 -7.08
CA SER A 86 -1.57 -22.31 -7.19
C SER A 86 -2.30 -21.89 -5.91
N LEU A 87 -3.24 -20.97 -6.03
CA LEU A 87 -4.15 -20.58 -4.96
C LEU A 87 -5.43 -21.43 -5.01
N ASN A 88 -6.01 -21.68 -3.83
CA ASN A 88 -7.39 -22.15 -3.76
C ASN A 88 -8.31 -21.16 -4.48
N LEU A 89 -9.36 -21.67 -5.12
CA LEU A 89 -10.29 -20.88 -5.92
C LEU A 89 -10.89 -19.70 -5.13
N SER A 90 -11.34 -19.94 -3.91
CA SER A 90 -11.93 -18.89 -3.08
C SER A 90 -10.92 -17.79 -2.73
N HIS A 91 -9.66 -18.13 -2.52
CA HIS A 91 -8.58 -17.16 -2.28
C HIS A 91 -8.29 -16.33 -3.53
N ALA A 92 -8.23 -16.94 -4.70
CA ALA A 92 -8.03 -16.21 -5.95
C ALA A 92 -9.15 -15.20 -6.22
N VAL A 93 -10.40 -15.61 -6.01
CA VAL A 93 -11.57 -14.72 -6.12
C VAL A 93 -11.49 -13.59 -5.11
N ASN A 94 -11.13 -13.89 -3.86
CA ASN A 94 -11.03 -12.88 -2.80
C ASN A 94 -9.92 -11.86 -3.10
N VAL A 95 -8.76 -12.29 -3.60
CA VAL A 95 -7.67 -11.39 -4.00
C VAL A 95 -8.13 -10.44 -5.12
N PHE A 96 -8.81 -10.97 -6.14
CA PHE A 96 -9.38 -10.13 -7.20
C PHE A 96 -10.38 -9.11 -6.64
N CYS A 97 -11.36 -9.57 -5.88
CA CYS A 97 -12.40 -8.70 -5.31
C CYS A 97 -11.82 -7.61 -4.41
N TYR A 98 -10.86 -7.96 -3.55
CA TYR A 98 -10.18 -7.01 -2.68
C TYR A 98 -9.38 -5.99 -3.49
N SER A 99 -8.62 -6.44 -4.49
CA SER A 99 -7.83 -5.56 -5.34
C SER A 99 -8.71 -4.60 -6.13
N LEU A 100 -9.80 -5.10 -6.70
CA LEU A 100 -10.79 -4.29 -7.42
C LEU A 100 -11.42 -3.25 -6.48
N PHE A 101 -11.91 -3.69 -5.32
CA PHE A 101 -12.51 -2.80 -4.33
C PHE A 101 -11.53 -1.71 -3.87
N SER A 102 -10.30 -2.10 -3.53
CA SER A 102 -9.29 -1.18 -2.99
C SER A 102 -8.82 -0.13 -4.01
N GLN A 103 -8.82 -0.44 -5.30
CA GLN A 103 -8.35 0.49 -6.35
C GLN A 103 -9.49 1.28 -7.01
N VAL A 104 -10.66 0.67 -7.18
CA VAL A 104 -11.79 1.29 -7.87
C VAL A 104 -12.71 2.01 -6.90
N PHE A 105 -12.97 1.39 -5.75
CA PHE A 105 -13.91 1.87 -4.74
C PHE A 105 -13.23 2.43 -3.49
N LYS A 106 -11.91 2.59 -3.49
CA LYS A 106 -11.21 3.26 -2.40
C LYS A 106 -11.71 4.70 -2.37
N THR A 107 -12.82 4.85 -1.69
CA THR A 107 -13.38 6.13 -1.33
C THR A 107 -12.36 6.82 -0.42
N GLU A 108 -12.26 8.13 -0.53
CA GLU A 108 -11.51 9.05 0.34
C GLU A 108 -11.86 8.92 1.85
N GLN A 109 -12.63 7.90 2.21
CA GLN A 109 -13.20 7.69 3.56
C GLN A 109 -12.25 7.06 4.58
N LEU A 110 -11.03 6.66 4.18
CA LEU A 110 -10.01 6.21 5.13
C LEU A 110 -8.89 7.24 5.35
N VAL A 111 -9.01 8.43 4.79
CA VAL A 111 -8.27 9.57 5.33
C VAL A 111 -8.94 9.87 6.65
N ASP A 112 -8.29 9.53 7.75
CA ASP A 112 -8.70 9.95 9.08
C ASP A 112 -8.80 11.49 9.05
N LYS A 113 -10.03 12.01 8.95
CA LYS A 113 -10.29 13.46 8.93
C LYS A 113 -9.82 14.14 10.21
N ASN A 114 -9.41 13.36 11.21
CA ASN A 114 -8.81 13.80 12.46
C ASN A 114 -7.28 13.65 12.47
N SER A 115 -6.63 13.18 11.39
CA SER A 115 -5.18 13.20 11.31
C SER A 115 -4.74 14.67 11.31
N GLU A 116 -4.07 15.07 12.38
CA GLU A 116 -3.41 16.38 12.43
C GLU A 116 -2.40 16.46 11.26
N PRO A 117 -2.26 17.61 10.61
CA PRO A 117 -1.27 17.75 9.55
C PRO A 117 0.13 17.45 10.11
N HIS A 118 0.93 16.73 9.35
CA HIS A 118 2.34 16.51 9.69
C HIS A 118 3.03 17.86 9.87
N GLY A 119 3.92 17.93 10.84
CA GLY A 119 4.73 19.11 11.05
C GLY A 119 5.56 19.45 9.81
N SER A 120 5.72 20.75 9.51
CA SER A 120 6.55 21.15 8.38
C SER A 120 8.00 20.75 8.63
N GLN A 121 8.77 20.52 7.56
CA GLN A 121 10.21 20.28 7.66
C GLN A 121 10.92 21.43 8.39
N ASN A 122 10.41 22.64 8.25
CA ASN A 122 10.94 23.82 8.92
C ASN A 122 10.74 23.76 10.44
N ASP A 123 9.54 23.37 10.90
CA ASP A 123 9.25 23.23 12.33
C ASP A 123 10.11 22.13 12.97
N LEU A 124 10.30 21.04 12.25
CA LEU A 124 11.15 19.95 12.69
C LEU A 124 12.62 20.37 12.76
N MET A 125 13.11 21.15 11.78
CA MET A 125 14.48 21.67 11.80
C MET A 125 14.69 22.65 12.96
N TYR A 126 13.78 23.58 13.21
CA TYR A 126 13.84 24.46 14.39
C TYR A 126 13.81 23.71 15.72
N PHE A 127 13.06 22.63 15.78
CA PHE A 127 13.08 21.74 16.95
C PHE A 127 14.45 21.09 17.13
N PHE A 128 15.07 20.58 16.06
CA PHE A 128 16.40 19.97 16.13
C PHE A 128 17.47 20.99 16.54
N ASP A 129 17.46 22.15 15.95
CA ASP A 129 18.43 23.21 16.28
C ASP A 129 18.35 23.56 17.77
N HIS A 130 17.14 23.77 18.29
CA HIS A 130 16.93 24.07 19.72
C HIS A 130 17.37 22.92 20.62
N LEU A 131 16.96 21.68 20.32
CA LEU A 131 17.30 20.50 21.13
C LEU A 131 18.81 20.23 21.11
N GLU A 132 19.45 20.35 19.95
CA GLU A 132 20.88 20.09 19.80
C GLU A 132 21.73 21.12 20.50
N GLU A 133 21.38 22.42 20.42
CA GLU A 133 22.05 23.51 21.12
C GLU A 133 22.01 23.29 22.64
N GLU A 134 20.83 22.95 23.17
CA GLU A 134 20.66 22.70 24.59
C GLU A 134 21.40 21.44 25.08
N LEU A 135 21.46 20.41 24.28
CA LEU A 135 22.22 19.18 24.60
C LEU A 135 23.73 19.41 24.50
N GLU A 136 24.19 20.17 23.51
CA GLU A 136 25.60 20.50 23.32
C GLU A 136 26.14 21.35 24.46
N SER A 137 25.39 22.37 24.89
CA SER A 137 25.73 23.24 26.03
C SER A 137 25.87 22.46 27.36
N ARG A 138 25.27 21.27 27.46
CA ARG A 138 25.31 20.38 28.62
C ARG A 138 26.29 19.21 28.46
N GLY A 139 27.07 19.20 27.39
CA GLY A 139 28.10 18.18 27.15
C GLY A 139 27.57 16.81 26.77
N PHE A 140 26.35 16.74 26.23
CA PHE A 140 25.75 15.46 25.82
C PHE A 140 26.52 14.80 24.66
N PHE A 141 27.07 15.59 23.77
CA PHE A 141 27.76 15.10 22.56
C PHE A 141 29.25 14.88 22.82
N GLN A 142 29.58 13.89 23.63
CA GLN A 142 30.97 13.52 23.94
C GLN A 142 31.25 12.07 23.48
N PRO A 143 32.44 11.76 22.95
CA PRO A 143 33.50 12.70 22.57
C PRO A 143 33.16 13.49 21.29
N GLU A 144 33.74 14.66 21.11
CA GLU A 144 33.45 15.59 19.99
C GLU A 144 33.52 14.93 18.61
N GLU A 145 34.47 14.01 18.43
CA GLU A 145 34.61 13.25 17.17
C GLU A 145 33.36 12.48 16.75
N LYS A 146 32.52 12.10 17.71
CA LYS A 146 31.27 11.35 17.49
C LYS A 146 30.05 12.25 17.39
N MET A 147 30.17 13.54 17.67
CA MET A 147 29.07 14.50 17.67
C MET A 147 28.22 14.46 16.41
N PRO A 148 28.78 14.47 15.17
CA PRO A 148 27.96 14.47 13.97
C PRO A 148 27.08 13.23 13.85
N LYS A 149 27.59 12.07 14.22
CA LYS A 149 26.84 10.80 14.18
C LYS A 149 25.80 10.75 15.29
N MET A 150 26.09 11.30 16.46
CA MET A 150 25.13 11.36 17.57
C MET A 150 23.94 12.27 17.23
N LYS A 151 24.19 13.44 16.64
CA LYS A 151 23.15 14.33 16.16
C LYS A 151 22.28 13.66 15.09
N GLN A 152 22.90 12.96 14.14
CA GLN A 152 22.17 12.20 13.12
C GLN A 152 21.28 11.11 13.74
N ASN A 153 21.80 10.35 14.70
CA ASN A 153 21.04 9.31 15.40
C ASN A 153 19.85 9.90 16.16
N LEU A 154 20.05 11.04 16.82
CA LEU A 154 19.00 11.75 17.55
C LEU A 154 17.89 12.20 16.59
N ARG A 155 18.22 12.84 15.47
CA ARG A 155 17.26 13.25 14.43
C ARG A 155 16.47 12.06 13.88
N ASN A 156 17.12 10.92 13.66
CA ASN A 156 16.48 9.71 13.16
C ASN A 156 15.40 9.15 14.10
N ILE A 157 15.50 9.39 15.41
CA ILE A 157 14.46 9.00 16.36
C ILE A 157 13.16 9.74 16.06
N PHE A 158 13.25 11.06 15.90
CA PHE A 158 12.10 11.93 15.66
C PHE A 158 11.54 11.79 14.25
N HIS A 159 12.40 11.58 13.25
CA HIS A 159 11.93 11.27 11.89
C HIS A 159 11.09 10.00 11.81
N ARG A 160 11.37 8.99 12.66
CA ARG A 160 10.55 7.78 12.72
C ARG A 160 9.23 7.94 13.47
N ALA A 161 9.14 8.97 14.30
CA ALA A 161 7.93 9.25 15.05
C ALA A 161 6.85 9.94 14.21
N ASP A 162 7.21 10.47 13.03
CA ASP A 162 6.29 11.09 12.07
C ASP A 162 5.39 12.16 12.73
N LEU A 163 6.02 13.12 13.40
CA LEU A 163 5.39 14.06 14.31
C LEU A 163 4.46 15.05 13.60
N SER A 164 3.30 15.29 14.19
CA SER A 164 2.40 16.39 13.83
C SER A 164 2.96 17.75 14.29
N GLU A 165 2.44 18.82 13.71
CA GLU A 165 2.81 20.20 14.10
C GLU A 165 2.63 20.43 15.60
N ARG A 166 1.54 19.93 16.18
CA ARG A 166 1.24 20.06 17.61
C ARG A 166 2.20 19.27 18.49
N GLU A 167 2.62 18.08 18.06
CA GLU A 167 3.60 17.28 18.79
C GLU A 167 4.98 17.94 18.76
N ILE A 168 5.40 18.52 17.63
CA ILE A 168 6.65 19.30 17.54
C ILE A 168 6.59 20.49 18.49
N ALA A 169 5.50 21.23 18.50
CA ALA A 169 5.31 22.38 19.40
C ALA A 169 5.36 21.94 20.88
N THR A 170 4.75 20.80 21.21
CA THR A 170 4.79 20.22 22.56
C THR A 170 6.21 19.84 22.96
N LEU A 171 6.96 19.17 22.10
CA LEU A 171 8.36 18.80 22.36
C LEU A 171 9.25 20.02 22.55
N ARG A 172 9.08 21.07 21.76
CA ARG A 172 9.79 22.35 21.93
C ARG A 172 9.50 22.96 23.30
N GLY A 173 8.22 22.96 23.71
CA GLY A 173 7.83 23.41 25.04
C GLY A 173 8.50 22.61 26.17
N VAL A 174 8.58 21.29 26.02
CA VAL A 174 9.28 20.41 26.97
C VAL A 174 10.76 20.79 27.08
N VAL A 175 11.45 20.97 25.96
CA VAL A 175 12.87 21.41 25.96
C VAL A 175 13.01 22.73 26.69
N THR A 176 12.20 23.75 26.34
CA THR A 176 12.22 25.05 27.00
C THR A 176 12.07 24.96 28.51
N VAL A 177 11.04 24.25 28.98
CA VAL A 177 10.79 24.12 30.42
C VAL A 177 11.95 23.42 31.14
N LEU A 178 12.51 22.35 30.58
CA LEU A 178 13.63 21.63 31.16
C LEU A 178 14.91 22.46 31.21
N THR A 179 15.08 23.41 30.30
CA THR A 179 16.30 24.24 30.20
C THR A 179 16.19 25.51 30.99
N GLU A 180 15.04 26.17 31.03
CA GLU A 180 14.81 27.41 31.75
C GLU A 180 14.60 27.19 33.25
N TYR A 181 14.02 26.08 33.66
CA TYR A 181 13.77 25.78 35.09
C TYR A 181 15.06 25.72 35.95
N ARG A 182 16.22 25.46 35.37
CA ARG A 182 17.51 25.52 36.04
C ARG A 182 17.99 26.94 36.34
N LYS A 183 17.58 27.91 35.56
CA LYS A 183 18.02 29.34 35.73
C LYS A 183 17.35 30.00 36.95
N THR A 184 16.22 29.48 37.42
CA THR A 184 15.43 30.07 38.52
C THR A 184 15.81 29.52 39.91
N LYS A 185 16.65 28.47 40.00
CA LYS A 185 17.07 27.87 41.26
C LYS A 185 18.49 28.21 41.72
N GLU A 186 19.19 29.10 41.06
CA GLU A 186 20.50 29.60 41.45
C GLU A 186 20.40 31.04 42.02
N ILE A 187 19.37 31.26 42.90
CA ILE A 187 19.29 32.47 43.74
C ILE A 187 19.25 32.04 45.20
#